data_e936d046edd4cc8f3df56519cbd572bd
#
_entry.id   e936d046edd4cc8f3df56519cbd572bd
#
_cell.length_a   1.000
_cell.length_b   1.000
_cell.length_c   1.000
_cell.angle_alpha   90.00
_cell.angle_beta   90.00
_cell.angle_gamma   90.00
#
_symmetry.space_group_name_H-M   'P 1'
#
loop_
_entity.id
_entity.type
_entity.pdbx_description
1 polymer ?
#
loop_
_entity_poly.entity_id
_entity_poly.type
_entity_poly.pdbx_seq_one_letter_code
_entity_poly.pdbx_strand_id
1 'polypeptide(L)'
;MDQIDLILDKTNGGLKVFQEYLGKTIAPGVKFKNPFYDDTKASCNLYYGKKCNRYFLVDFGDSTLRGDCFWFVARWENLDAKNDFDEILRLIDRKLCLNIFDDKKSIQTSNNTKPVVVLANNHQNVPSKELPFEIETNASLSQLDLQYWGQYGIDIRTLAKYSVRSVRAFHSRRSDGVPYSIYEDGHPFFGYFFNEGKGVKIYRPGQQMRFVYAGHLPHPYIFGLNQLPQSGNVLYITGGEKDVLSLSSHGFHTICLNSETAKVPEDLLPSLQERFEHIAILYDMDDTGRKESANRVNELIECGCSSVINVELPLCGSKQEKDISDFFRLGHTADELSYLTEEKIASSYHSRLKA
;
A
#
# COMPACT_ATOMS: atom_id res chain seq x y z
N MET A 1 30.91 23.45 1.31
CA MET A 1 29.89 22.96 0.38
C MET A 1 29.13 21.90 1.12
N ASP A 2 27.84 22.02 1.20
CA ASP A 2 26.98 21.03 1.85
C ASP A 2 27.03 19.70 1.07
N GLN A 3 26.78 18.57 1.74
CA GLN A 3 26.77 17.24 1.11
C GLN A 3 25.76 17.16 -0.04
N ILE A 4 24.63 17.85 0.09
CA ILE A 4 23.61 17.99 -0.96
C ILE A 4 24.22 18.66 -2.19
N ASP A 5 24.91 19.78 -2.00
CA ASP A 5 25.55 20.53 -3.08
C ASP A 5 26.63 19.70 -3.78
N LEU A 6 27.42 18.92 -3.01
CA LEU A 6 28.45 18.01 -3.56
C LEU A 6 27.84 16.90 -4.41
N ILE A 7 26.73 16.30 -3.98
CA ILE A 7 26.02 15.30 -4.77
C ILE A 7 25.48 15.93 -6.05
N LEU A 8 24.79 17.06 -5.96
CA LEU A 8 24.23 17.73 -7.13
C LEU A 8 25.30 18.15 -8.15
N ASP A 9 26.44 18.66 -7.69
CA ASP A 9 27.57 19.02 -8.53
C ASP A 9 28.14 17.81 -9.29
N LYS A 10 28.45 16.73 -8.56
CA LYS A 10 29.02 15.50 -9.12
C LYS A 10 28.03 14.73 -10.03
N THR A 11 26.73 14.95 -9.86
CA THR A 11 25.67 14.24 -10.58
C THR A 11 24.98 15.09 -11.65
N ASN A 12 25.55 16.23 -12.01
CA ASN A 12 24.96 17.17 -12.96
C ASN A 12 23.53 17.55 -12.57
N GLY A 13 23.37 18.17 -11.39
CA GLY A 13 22.08 18.57 -10.86
C GLY A 13 21.12 17.40 -10.57
N GLY A 14 21.65 16.21 -10.29
CA GLY A 14 20.87 15.00 -10.03
C GLY A 14 20.51 14.18 -11.28
N LEU A 15 20.87 14.63 -12.49
CA LEU A 15 20.56 13.90 -13.73
C LEU A 15 21.15 12.48 -13.73
N LYS A 16 22.41 12.32 -13.31
CA LYS A 16 23.06 11.01 -13.26
C LYS A 16 22.40 10.06 -12.27
N VAL A 17 21.77 10.60 -11.22
CA VAL A 17 20.99 9.79 -10.29
C VAL A 17 19.80 9.18 -11.00
N PHE A 18 18.99 9.97 -11.71
CA PHE A 18 17.87 9.43 -12.50
C PHE A 18 18.33 8.42 -13.54
N GLN A 19 19.45 8.67 -14.22
CA GLN A 19 20.01 7.78 -15.23
C GLN A 19 20.53 6.45 -14.66
N GLU A 20 21.02 6.44 -13.43
CA GLU A 20 21.47 5.23 -12.75
C GLU A 20 20.30 4.29 -12.41
N TYR A 21 19.17 4.84 -12.01
CA TYR A 21 17.98 4.07 -11.64
C TYR A 21 17.07 3.71 -12.82
N LEU A 22 16.92 4.61 -13.78
CA LEU A 22 15.97 4.48 -14.90
C LEU A 22 16.63 4.01 -16.21
N GLY A 23 17.95 3.97 -16.24
CA GLY A 23 18.72 3.62 -17.43
C GLY A 23 19.33 4.84 -18.15
N LYS A 24 20.49 4.63 -18.76
CA LYS A 24 21.32 5.69 -19.37
C LYS A 24 20.67 6.39 -20.56
N THR A 25 19.61 5.85 -21.12
CA THR A 25 18.85 6.43 -22.25
C THR A 25 17.91 7.55 -21.81
N ILE A 26 17.67 7.71 -20.52
CA ILE A 26 16.82 8.77 -19.97
C ILE A 26 17.53 10.12 -20.12
N ALA A 27 16.88 11.07 -20.78
CA ALA A 27 17.39 12.41 -21.03
C ALA A 27 16.29 13.47 -20.82
N PRO A 28 16.67 14.71 -20.46
CA PRO A 28 15.73 15.81 -20.37
C PRO A 28 15.01 16.04 -21.70
N GLY A 29 13.70 16.27 -21.66
CA GLY A 29 12.87 16.45 -22.85
C GLY A 29 12.39 15.14 -23.52
N VAL A 30 12.90 13.99 -23.12
CA VAL A 30 12.46 12.68 -23.60
C VAL A 30 11.45 12.08 -22.63
N LYS A 31 10.26 11.75 -23.14
CA LYS A 31 9.22 11.11 -22.32
C LYS A 31 9.55 9.64 -22.08
N PHE A 32 9.27 9.18 -20.86
CA PHE A 32 9.40 7.79 -20.45
C PHE A 32 8.23 7.38 -19.56
N LYS A 33 8.02 6.06 -19.39
CA LYS A 33 6.97 5.51 -18.54
C LYS A 33 7.29 5.76 -17.07
N ASN A 34 6.24 6.02 -16.27
CA ASN A 34 6.40 6.18 -14.83
C ASN A 34 6.91 4.87 -14.21
N PRO A 35 8.00 4.88 -13.42
CA PRO A 35 8.55 3.68 -12.81
C PRO A 35 7.80 3.25 -11.53
N PHE A 36 6.86 4.05 -11.03
CA PHE A 36 6.18 3.83 -9.76
C PHE A 36 4.78 3.22 -9.91
N TYR A 37 4.26 3.09 -11.15
CA TYR A 37 3.02 2.40 -11.48
C TYR A 37 3.07 1.85 -12.91
N ASP A 38 2.12 0.98 -13.27
CA ASP A 38 2.04 0.44 -14.64
C ASP A 38 1.50 1.51 -15.61
N ASP A 39 2.43 2.27 -16.17
CA ASP A 39 2.14 3.35 -17.10
C ASP A 39 1.98 2.81 -18.55
N THR A 40 0.78 2.92 -19.10
CA THR A 40 0.49 2.48 -20.47
C THR A 40 1.04 3.43 -21.53
N LYS A 41 1.23 4.72 -21.19
CA LYS A 41 1.75 5.77 -22.08
C LYS A 41 2.84 6.54 -21.38
N ALA A 42 3.98 6.78 -22.05
CA ALA A 42 5.08 7.57 -21.50
C ALA A 42 4.61 8.97 -21.09
N SER A 43 4.44 9.17 -19.78
CA SER A 43 3.91 10.40 -19.15
C SER A 43 4.96 11.20 -18.39
N CYS A 44 6.08 10.57 -17.97
CA CYS A 44 7.15 11.23 -17.24
C CYS A 44 8.14 11.98 -18.12
N ASN A 45 8.72 13.05 -17.57
CA ASN A 45 9.83 13.77 -18.19
C ASN A 45 10.75 14.37 -17.11
N LEU A 46 12.00 14.67 -17.47
CA LEU A 46 12.95 15.38 -16.62
C LEU A 46 13.04 16.85 -17.02
N TYR A 47 12.85 17.74 -16.06
CA TYR A 47 12.95 19.19 -16.21
C TYR A 47 14.05 19.76 -15.35
N TYR A 48 14.80 20.72 -15.91
CA TYR A 48 15.83 21.45 -15.19
C TYR A 48 15.27 22.72 -14.55
N GLY A 49 15.32 22.77 -13.25
CA GLY A 49 14.92 23.94 -12.46
C GLY A 49 16.07 24.98 -12.35
N LYS A 50 16.08 26.00 -13.22
CA LYS A 50 17.14 27.02 -13.27
C LYS A 50 17.39 27.74 -11.94
N LYS A 51 16.33 27.94 -11.10
CA LYS A 51 16.44 28.65 -9.82
C LYS A 51 17.11 27.83 -8.73
N CYS A 52 16.98 26.50 -8.77
CA CYS A 52 17.50 25.59 -7.76
C CYS A 52 18.60 24.67 -8.28
N ASN A 53 19.03 24.87 -9.53
CA ASN A 53 20.15 24.18 -10.18
C ASN A 53 20.08 22.66 -10.11
N ARG A 54 18.89 22.07 -10.32
CA ARG A 54 18.67 20.62 -10.25
C ARG A 54 17.57 20.15 -11.19
N TYR A 55 17.61 18.84 -11.52
CA TYR A 55 16.58 18.19 -12.30
C TYR A 55 15.43 17.70 -11.43
N PHE A 56 14.23 17.74 -12.01
CA PHE A 56 13.00 17.21 -11.42
C PHE A 56 12.36 16.23 -12.37
N LEU A 57 11.94 15.08 -11.85
CA LEU A 57 10.98 14.22 -12.51
C LEU A 57 9.59 14.84 -12.34
N VAL A 58 8.83 14.89 -13.43
CA VAL A 58 7.44 15.34 -13.44
C VAL A 58 6.64 14.35 -14.25
N ASP A 59 5.59 13.81 -13.66
CA ASP A 59 4.60 13.00 -14.35
C ASP A 59 3.41 13.86 -14.78
N PHE A 60 3.07 13.82 -16.06
CA PHE A 60 1.89 14.51 -16.60
C PHE A 60 0.61 13.69 -16.49
N GLY A 61 0.72 12.38 -16.20
CA GLY A 61 -0.40 11.50 -15.92
C GLY A 61 -0.87 11.64 -14.47
N ASP A 62 0.07 11.88 -13.55
CA ASP A 62 -0.20 12.11 -12.13
C ASP A 62 0.63 13.30 -11.60
N SER A 63 -0.03 14.44 -11.45
CA SER A 63 0.62 15.68 -10.98
C SER A 63 1.17 15.62 -9.55
N THR A 64 0.80 14.61 -8.77
CA THR A 64 1.34 14.38 -7.41
C THR A 64 2.73 13.76 -7.45
N LEU A 65 3.09 13.13 -8.58
CA LEU A 65 4.39 12.50 -8.79
C LEU A 65 5.38 13.50 -9.41
N ARG A 66 5.92 14.32 -8.53
CA ARG A 66 6.92 15.34 -8.89
C ARG A 66 7.96 15.48 -7.77
N GLY A 67 9.25 15.42 -8.13
CA GLY A 67 10.32 15.65 -7.17
C GLY A 67 11.71 15.68 -7.79
N ASP A 68 12.71 16.09 -7.00
CA ASP A 68 14.12 16.03 -7.40
C ASP A 68 14.70 14.62 -7.23
N CYS A 69 16.00 14.46 -7.47
CA CYS A 69 16.66 13.16 -7.38
C CYS A 69 16.62 12.55 -5.96
N PHE A 70 16.59 13.36 -4.92
CA PHE A 70 16.50 12.87 -3.52
C PHE A 70 15.10 12.34 -3.23
N TRP A 71 14.05 13.08 -3.61
CA TRP A 71 12.67 12.60 -3.56
C TRP A 71 12.49 11.32 -4.37
N PHE A 72 13.08 11.27 -5.57
CA PHE A 72 12.99 10.09 -6.43
C PHE A 72 13.63 8.86 -5.80
N VAL A 73 14.85 9.00 -5.25
CA VAL A 73 15.54 7.90 -4.56
C VAL A 73 14.79 7.49 -3.31
N ALA A 74 14.29 8.45 -2.52
CA ALA A 74 13.45 8.16 -1.37
C ALA A 74 12.25 7.25 -1.76
N ARG A 75 11.55 7.64 -2.82
CA ARG A 75 10.38 6.88 -3.29
C ARG A 75 10.77 5.54 -3.92
N TRP A 76 11.87 5.48 -4.64
CA TRP A 76 12.37 4.25 -5.27
C TRP A 76 12.80 3.21 -4.23
N GLU A 77 13.53 3.64 -3.22
CA GLU A 77 14.05 2.80 -2.15
C GLU A 77 13.06 2.66 -0.96
N ASN A 78 11.85 3.25 -1.11
CA ASN A 78 10.80 3.28 -0.09
C ASN A 78 11.27 3.87 1.25
N LEU A 79 12.02 4.96 1.17
CA LEU A 79 12.54 5.76 2.28
C LEU A 79 11.69 7.02 2.49
N ASP A 80 11.73 7.57 3.68
CA ASP A 80 11.14 8.88 3.94
C ASP A 80 12.11 10.00 3.54
N ALA A 81 11.65 10.88 2.65
CA ALA A 81 12.46 11.97 2.12
C ALA A 81 12.94 12.98 3.18
N LYS A 82 12.39 12.97 4.40
CA LYS A 82 12.74 13.89 5.47
C LYS A 82 13.53 13.23 6.59
N ASN A 83 13.08 12.06 7.06
CA ASN A 83 13.67 11.41 8.22
C ASN A 83 14.83 10.47 7.85
N ASP A 84 14.81 9.91 6.62
CA ASP A 84 15.88 9.05 6.12
C ASP A 84 16.83 9.81 5.19
N PHE A 85 16.85 11.15 5.28
CA PHE A 85 17.57 11.99 4.31
C PHE A 85 19.08 11.68 4.26
N ASP A 86 19.72 11.47 5.40
CA ASP A 86 21.14 11.06 5.47
C ASP A 86 21.39 9.71 4.78
N GLU A 87 20.47 8.78 4.90
CA GLU A 87 20.56 7.47 4.22
C GLU A 87 20.39 7.62 2.71
N ILE A 88 19.48 8.49 2.26
CA ILE A 88 19.31 8.82 0.84
C ILE A 88 20.61 9.37 0.25
N LEU A 89 21.27 10.30 0.95
CA LEU A 89 22.55 10.85 0.51
C LEU A 89 23.63 9.78 0.41
N ARG A 90 23.76 8.89 1.42
CA ARG A 90 24.70 7.78 1.43
C ARG A 90 24.41 6.73 0.36
N LEU A 91 23.14 6.45 0.07
CA LEU A 91 22.72 5.56 -1.02
C LEU A 91 23.18 6.08 -2.37
N ILE A 92 22.94 7.37 -2.64
CA ILE A 92 23.38 8.02 -3.87
C ILE A 92 24.92 7.99 -3.99
N ASP A 93 25.63 8.32 -2.90
CA ASP A 93 27.09 8.31 -2.84
C ASP A 93 27.66 6.92 -3.17
N ARG A 94 27.14 5.88 -2.52
CA ARG A 94 27.57 4.50 -2.74
C ARG A 94 27.23 4.02 -4.15
N LYS A 95 26.02 4.26 -4.63
CA LYS A 95 25.54 3.76 -5.92
C LYS A 95 26.27 4.38 -7.10
N LEU A 96 26.64 5.64 -6.97
CA LEU A 96 27.37 6.40 -8.00
C LEU A 96 28.89 6.51 -7.73
N CYS A 97 29.39 5.88 -6.65
CA CYS A 97 30.80 5.90 -6.24
C CYS A 97 31.37 7.34 -6.17
N LEU A 98 30.62 8.26 -5.54
CA LEU A 98 30.98 9.68 -5.51
C LEU A 98 32.10 9.98 -4.49
N ASN A 99 32.30 9.09 -3.49
CA ASN A 99 33.30 9.22 -2.41
C ASN A 99 33.15 10.53 -1.61
N ILE A 100 31.90 10.85 -1.21
CA ILE A 100 31.56 12.03 -0.41
C ILE A 100 31.58 11.69 1.08
N PHE A 101 31.16 10.46 1.44
CA PHE A 101 31.15 9.98 2.82
C PHE A 101 32.32 9.03 3.05
N ASP A 102 33.18 9.35 4.02
CA ASP A 102 34.29 8.47 4.44
C ASP A 102 33.77 7.31 5.30
N ASP A 103 33.61 6.13 4.73
CA ASP A 103 33.15 4.91 5.42
C ASP A 103 34.21 4.25 6.32
N LYS A 104 35.20 5.01 6.85
CA LYS A 104 36.25 4.48 7.71
C LYS A 104 35.96 4.42 9.21
N LYS A 105 34.72 4.68 9.67
CA LYS A 105 34.40 4.50 11.10
C LYS A 105 32.96 4.02 11.30
N SER A 106 32.78 2.71 11.44
CA SER A 106 31.96 2.08 12.49
C SER A 106 31.70 0.61 12.19
N ILE A 107 32.70 -0.22 12.54
CA ILE A 107 32.42 -1.62 12.90
C ILE A 107 32.62 -1.66 14.41
N GLN A 108 31.56 -1.73 15.16
CA GLN A 108 31.55 -2.31 16.51
C GLN A 108 30.33 -3.18 16.68
N THR A 109 30.64 -4.43 16.84
CA THR A 109 29.88 -5.61 17.18
C THR A 109 29.20 -5.50 18.53
N SER A 110 27.97 -5.96 18.64
CA SER A 110 27.47 -6.60 19.86
C SER A 110 26.72 -7.88 19.52
N ASN A 111 27.14 -8.95 20.15
CA ASN A 111 26.73 -10.34 19.98
C ASN A 111 25.47 -10.71 20.75
N ASN A 112 24.82 -11.74 20.20
CA ASN A 112 24.03 -12.79 20.83
C ASN A 112 22.55 -12.56 21.05
N THR A 113 21.78 -13.12 20.13
CA THR A 113 20.79 -14.18 20.39
C THR A 113 20.34 -14.75 19.04
N LYS A 114 20.28 -16.10 18.93
CA LYS A 114 19.96 -16.79 17.66
C LYS A 114 18.46 -16.69 17.35
N PRO A 115 18.07 -16.25 16.15
CA PRO A 115 16.68 -16.25 15.70
C PRO A 115 16.28 -17.57 15.05
N VAL A 116 14.99 -17.87 15.12
CA VAL A 116 14.37 -19.00 14.41
C VAL A 116 14.08 -18.58 12.98
N VAL A 117 14.69 -19.28 12.02
CA VAL A 117 14.59 -19.03 10.58
C VAL A 117 13.37 -19.74 10.01
N VAL A 118 12.49 -19.01 9.35
CA VAL A 118 11.46 -19.59 8.47
C VAL A 118 11.94 -19.41 7.02
N LEU A 119 12.31 -20.50 6.38
CA LEU A 119 12.75 -20.54 4.99
C LEU A 119 11.55 -20.59 4.05
N ALA A 120 11.45 -19.63 3.12
CA ALA A 120 10.51 -19.67 2.02
C ALA A 120 11.13 -20.38 0.81
N ASN A 121 10.48 -21.42 0.32
CA ASN A 121 10.91 -22.19 -0.86
C ASN A 121 10.36 -21.60 -2.16
N ASN A 122 11.23 -21.63 -3.18
CA ASN A 122 11.06 -21.13 -4.54
C ASN A 122 9.94 -21.79 -5.34
N HIS A 123 9.16 -20.98 -6.09
CA HIS A 123 8.70 -21.36 -7.43
C HIS A 123 8.58 -20.15 -8.37
N GLN A 124 8.89 -20.38 -9.62
CA GLN A 124 9.40 -19.54 -10.68
C GLN A 124 8.44 -18.53 -11.31
N ASN A 125 9.05 -17.41 -11.74
CA ASN A 125 8.69 -16.46 -12.79
C ASN A 125 7.79 -15.28 -12.44
N VAL A 126 8.34 -14.33 -11.71
CA VAL A 126 8.49 -12.90 -12.00
C VAL A 126 9.65 -12.43 -11.10
N PRO A 127 10.63 -11.62 -11.52
CA PRO A 127 11.76 -11.27 -10.66
C PRO A 127 11.42 -10.14 -9.68
N SER A 128 10.56 -10.40 -8.73
CA SER A 128 10.67 -9.79 -7.42
C SER A 128 11.65 -10.66 -6.65
N LYS A 129 12.86 -10.20 -6.41
CA LYS A 129 13.75 -10.82 -5.43
C LYS A 129 12.98 -10.87 -4.13
N GLU A 130 12.45 -12.06 -3.80
CA GLU A 130 11.86 -12.30 -2.50
C GLU A 130 12.95 -12.08 -1.47
N LEU A 131 12.85 -10.97 -0.78
CA LEU A 131 13.79 -10.69 0.30
C LEU A 131 13.42 -11.60 1.47
N PRO A 132 14.38 -12.36 1.99
CA PRO A 132 14.15 -13.18 3.17
C PRO A 132 13.75 -12.28 4.33
N PHE A 133 12.79 -12.72 5.12
CA PHE A 133 12.40 -12.02 6.34
C PHE A 133 12.28 -12.99 7.51
N GLU A 134 12.46 -12.44 8.69
CA GLU A 134 12.19 -13.10 9.96
C GLU A 134 11.22 -12.21 10.74
N ILE A 135 10.26 -12.81 11.42
CA ILE A 135 9.25 -12.07 12.15
C ILE A 135 8.99 -12.73 13.51
N GLU A 136 9.02 -11.93 14.54
CA GLU A 136 8.66 -12.32 15.90
C GLU A 136 7.30 -11.74 16.25
N THR A 137 6.35 -12.60 16.57
CA THR A 137 5.02 -12.18 16.99
C THR A 137 4.87 -12.30 18.49
N ASN A 138 4.04 -11.44 19.08
CA ASN A 138 3.61 -11.59 20.47
C ASN A 138 2.68 -12.82 20.60
N ALA A 139 2.71 -13.48 21.74
CA ALA A 139 1.87 -14.66 22.00
C ALA A 139 0.37 -14.32 22.01
N SER A 140 0.04 -13.08 22.35
CA SER A 140 -1.32 -12.54 22.37
C SER A 140 -1.32 -11.05 22.07
N LEU A 141 -2.47 -10.51 21.73
CA LEU A 141 -2.67 -9.06 21.58
C LEU A 141 -2.57 -8.38 22.95
N SER A 142 -1.85 -7.28 23.01
CA SER A 142 -1.79 -6.43 24.20
C SER A 142 -3.10 -5.65 24.41
N GLN A 143 -3.25 -5.04 25.59
CA GLN A 143 -4.38 -4.14 25.86
C GLN A 143 -4.43 -2.96 24.88
N LEU A 144 -3.25 -2.43 24.47
CA LEU A 144 -3.16 -1.37 23.47
C LEU A 144 -3.58 -1.83 22.08
N ASP A 145 -3.20 -3.06 21.69
CA ASP A 145 -3.64 -3.64 20.42
C ASP A 145 -5.17 -3.81 20.38
N LEU A 146 -5.75 -4.32 21.47
CA LEU A 146 -7.20 -4.49 21.58
C LEU A 146 -7.95 -3.15 21.55
N GLN A 147 -7.42 -2.12 22.20
CA GLN A 147 -7.98 -0.76 22.12
C GLN A 147 -7.88 -0.19 20.73
N TYR A 148 -6.72 -0.39 20.06
CA TYR A 148 -6.52 0.08 18.69
C TYR A 148 -7.54 -0.52 17.72
N TRP A 149 -7.74 -1.83 17.73
CA TRP A 149 -8.69 -2.48 16.86
C TRP A 149 -10.15 -2.25 17.28
N GLY A 150 -10.40 -2.25 18.59
CA GLY A 150 -11.74 -2.06 19.16
C GLY A 150 -12.38 -0.72 18.83
N GLN A 151 -11.60 0.36 18.65
CA GLN A 151 -12.14 1.65 18.25
C GLN A 151 -12.83 1.63 16.86
N TYR A 152 -12.47 0.66 16.01
CA TYR A 152 -13.05 0.44 14.67
C TYR A 152 -14.09 -0.69 14.66
N GLY A 153 -14.50 -1.17 15.84
CA GLY A 153 -15.41 -2.30 15.98
C GLY A 153 -14.79 -3.65 15.61
N ILE A 154 -13.47 -3.71 15.44
CA ILE A 154 -12.76 -4.94 15.02
C ILE A 154 -12.50 -5.82 16.24
N ASP A 155 -13.08 -7.00 16.24
CA ASP A 155 -12.96 -7.97 17.32
C ASP A 155 -11.79 -8.97 17.12
N ILE A 156 -11.43 -9.66 18.21
CA ILE A 156 -10.33 -10.64 18.19
C ILE A 156 -10.61 -11.85 17.30
N ARG A 157 -11.86 -12.22 17.09
CA ARG A 157 -12.25 -13.35 16.24
C ARG A 157 -11.99 -13.01 14.78
N THR A 158 -12.30 -11.78 14.39
CA THR A 158 -12.00 -11.25 13.05
C THR A 158 -10.49 -11.18 12.83
N LEU A 159 -9.73 -10.66 13.77
CA LEU A 159 -8.26 -10.63 13.65
C LEU A 159 -7.68 -12.04 13.45
N ALA A 160 -8.15 -13.02 14.23
CA ALA A 160 -7.74 -14.42 14.09
C ALA A 160 -8.15 -15.01 12.71
N LYS A 161 -9.41 -14.77 12.28
CA LYS A 161 -9.96 -15.22 10.98
C LYS A 161 -9.12 -14.73 9.80
N TYR A 162 -8.59 -13.51 9.88
CA TYR A 162 -7.78 -12.87 8.84
C TYR A 162 -6.27 -12.99 9.08
N SER A 163 -5.84 -13.84 10.02
CA SER A 163 -4.43 -14.07 10.35
C SER A 163 -3.66 -12.80 10.69
N VAL A 164 -4.29 -11.88 11.41
CA VAL A 164 -3.67 -10.66 11.93
C VAL A 164 -3.04 -10.95 13.28
N ARG A 165 -1.77 -10.58 13.44
CA ARG A 165 -1.02 -10.79 14.69
C ARG A 165 -0.30 -9.53 15.12
N SER A 166 -0.10 -9.36 16.42
CA SER A 166 0.81 -8.37 16.99
C SER A 166 2.25 -8.80 16.74
N VAL A 167 3.07 -7.87 16.28
CA VAL A 167 4.47 -8.10 15.91
C VAL A 167 5.38 -7.47 16.97
N ARG A 168 6.41 -8.20 17.39
CA ARG A 168 7.44 -7.72 18.32
C ARG A 168 8.68 -7.23 17.58
N ALA A 169 9.09 -7.98 16.54
CA ALA A 169 10.22 -7.62 15.72
C ALA A 169 10.02 -8.13 14.29
N PHE A 170 10.51 -7.37 13.34
CA PHE A 170 10.57 -7.72 11.93
C PHE A 170 11.98 -7.46 11.41
N HIS A 171 12.58 -8.46 10.79
CA HIS A 171 13.93 -8.41 10.24
C HIS A 171 13.85 -8.75 8.75
N SER A 172 14.50 -7.95 7.93
CA SER A 172 14.56 -8.18 6.49
C SER A 172 15.82 -7.56 5.90
N ARG A 173 15.91 -7.54 4.59
CA ARG A 173 16.97 -6.86 3.86
C ARG A 173 16.36 -5.85 2.90
N ARG A 174 17.03 -4.73 2.72
CA ARG A 174 16.70 -3.79 1.66
C ARG A 174 17.04 -4.38 0.29
N SER A 175 16.61 -3.75 -0.78
CA SER A 175 16.92 -4.17 -2.15
C SER A 175 18.42 -4.23 -2.45
N ASP A 176 19.23 -3.42 -1.75
CA ASP A 176 20.70 -3.43 -1.79
C ASP A 176 21.34 -4.56 -0.96
N GLY A 177 20.52 -5.38 -0.27
CA GLY A 177 20.97 -6.48 0.58
C GLY A 177 21.33 -6.08 2.01
N VAL A 178 21.27 -4.80 2.38
CA VAL A 178 21.55 -4.34 3.74
C VAL A 178 20.46 -4.81 4.69
N PRO A 179 20.80 -5.50 5.78
CA PRO A 179 19.82 -5.92 6.77
C PRO A 179 19.26 -4.72 7.53
N TYR A 180 17.98 -4.78 7.83
CA TYR A 180 17.33 -3.83 8.72
C TYR A 180 16.34 -4.54 9.63
N SER A 181 15.99 -3.89 10.73
CA SER A 181 15.06 -4.41 11.72
C SER A 181 14.10 -3.33 12.16
N ILE A 182 12.86 -3.72 12.40
CA ILE A 182 11.83 -2.88 13.00
C ILE A 182 11.43 -3.57 14.29
N TYR A 183 11.45 -2.85 15.37
CA TYR A 183 11.06 -3.34 16.69
C TYR A 183 9.82 -2.66 17.19
N GLU A 184 9.10 -3.31 18.07
CA GLU A 184 8.03 -2.73 18.87
C GLU A 184 8.58 -1.53 19.67
N ASP A 185 7.91 -0.40 19.58
CA ASP A 185 8.32 0.87 20.15
C ASP A 185 7.22 1.55 20.99
N GLY A 186 6.26 0.76 21.48
CA GLY A 186 5.10 1.25 22.23
C GLY A 186 3.95 1.73 21.35
N HIS A 187 4.09 1.66 20.02
CA HIS A 187 3.02 1.93 19.08
C HIS A 187 2.45 0.62 18.51
N PRO A 188 1.21 0.62 18.01
CA PRO A 188 0.64 -0.56 17.37
C PRO A 188 1.50 -1.07 16.21
N PHE A 189 1.80 -2.37 16.23
CA PHE A 189 2.65 -3.01 15.24
C PHE A 189 2.08 -4.37 14.89
N PHE A 190 1.51 -4.51 13.67
CA PHE A 190 0.77 -5.67 13.24
C PHE A 190 1.33 -6.28 11.96
N GLY A 191 1.03 -7.56 11.74
CA GLY A 191 1.27 -8.26 10.49
C GLY A 191 -0.01 -8.91 9.99
N TYR A 192 -0.34 -8.69 8.72
CA TYR A 192 -1.31 -9.48 7.96
C TYR A 192 -0.55 -10.64 7.33
N PHE A 193 -0.82 -11.87 7.75
CA PHE A 193 -0.10 -13.05 7.32
C PHE A 193 -0.82 -13.76 6.19
N PHE A 194 -0.07 -14.16 5.18
CA PHE A 194 -0.54 -14.85 3.98
C PHE A 194 0.20 -16.18 3.81
N ASN A 195 -0.45 -17.13 3.10
CA ASN A 195 0.17 -18.38 2.70
C ASN A 195 0.87 -19.11 3.86
N GLU A 196 0.16 -19.29 4.97
CA GLU A 196 0.69 -19.95 6.18
C GLU A 196 1.95 -19.27 6.76
N GLY A 197 2.04 -17.96 6.62
CA GLY A 197 3.16 -17.16 7.13
C GLY A 197 4.33 -16.99 6.17
N LYS A 198 4.23 -17.51 4.93
CA LYS A 198 5.26 -17.32 3.91
C LYS A 198 5.29 -15.90 3.34
N GLY A 199 4.22 -15.14 3.51
CA GLY A 199 4.12 -13.73 3.15
C GLY A 199 3.54 -12.91 4.30
N VAL A 200 3.97 -11.66 4.41
CA VAL A 200 3.45 -10.72 5.40
C VAL A 200 3.39 -9.30 4.85
N LYS A 201 2.30 -8.61 5.15
CA LYS A 201 2.20 -7.16 5.06
C LYS A 201 2.22 -6.61 6.47
N ILE A 202 3.29 -5.93 6.82
CA ILE A 202 3.43 -5.22 8.08
C ILE A 202 2.58 -3.97 8.05
N TYR A 203 1.91 -3.67 9.18
CA TYR A 203 1.11 -2.49 9.38
C TYR A 203 1.49 -1.77 10.67
N ARG A 204 1.92 -0.52 10.54
CA ARG A 204 2.34 0.35 11.64
C ARG A 204 1.53 1.64 11.60
N PRO A 205 0.32 1.67 12.17
CA PRO A 205 -0.53 2.86 12.16
C PRO A 205 0.16 4.05 12.85
N GLY A 206 -0.01 5.25 12.27
CA GLY A 206 0.60 6.46 12.80
C GLY A 206 2.10 6.61 12.54
N GLN A 207 2.77 5.57 12.10
CA GLN A 207 4.18 5.62 11.73
C GLN A 207 4.36 6.06 10.28
N GLN A 208 5.49 6.67 9.97
CA GLN A 208 5.83 7.17 8.66
C GLN A 208 5.94 6.03 7.63
N MET A 209 6.69 4.97 7.94
CA MET A 209 6.67 3.73 7.18
C MET A 209 5.49 2.88 7.68
N ARG A 210 4.30 3.19 7.15
CA ARG A 210 3.05 2.57 7.59
C ARG A 210 2.94 1.10 7.17
N PHE A 211 3.45 0.76 5.98
CA PHE A 211 3.38 -0.58 5.41
C PHE A 211 4.73 -1.07 4.95
N VAL A 212 5.01 -2.35 5.21
CA VAL A 212 6.17 -3.08 4.67
C VAL A 212 5.68 -4.43 4.16
N TYR A 213 6.20 -4.87 3.02
CA TYR A 213 5.82 -6.11 2.37
C TYR A 213 7.00 -7.06 2.33
N ALA A 214 6.80 -8.34 2.66
CA ALA A 214 7.85 -9.35 2.60
C ALA A 214 7.31 -10.74 2.29
N GLY A 215 8.14 -11.58 1.67
CA GLY A 215 7.84 -12.96 1.32
C GLY A 215 6.79 -13.10 0.21
N HIS A 216 6.12 -14.25 0.20
CA HIS A 216 5.12 -14.61 -0.82
C HIS A 216 3.75 -14.01 -0.53
N LEU A 217 3.50 -12.84 -1.05
CA LEU A 217 2.16 -12.27 -1.04
C LEU A 217 1.30 -12.87 -2.18
N PRO A 218 -0.04 -12.93 -2.03
CA PRO A 218 -0.90 -13.37 -3.12
C PRO A 218 -0.77 -12.46 -4.34
N HIS A 219 -0.82 -13.06 -5.51
CA HIS A 219 -0.85 -12.32 -6.77
C HIS A 219 -1.96 -12.89 -7.68
N PRO A 220 -2.99 -12.13 -8.02
CA PRO A 220 -3.25 -10.75 -7.59
C PRO A 220 -3.47 -10.61 -6.09
N TYR A 221 -3.12 -9.45 -5.53
CA TYR A 221 -3.31 -9.17 -4.11
C TYR A 221 -4.78 -8.87 -3.85
N ILE A 222 -5.45 -9.78 -3.17
CA ILE A 222 -6.85 -9.63 -2.74
C ILE A 222 -6.95 -10.09 -1.30
N PHE A 223 -7.12 -9.17 -0.39
CA PHE A 223 -7.30 -9.48 1.03
C PHE A 223 -8.79 -9.77 1.30
N GLY A 224 -9.06 -10.82 2.03
CA GLY A 224 -10.41 -11.24 2.40
C GLY A 224 -11.06 -12.27 1.47
N LEU A 225 -10.48 -12.57 0.31
CA LEU A 225 -11.08 -13.49 -0.67
C LEU A 225 -11.35 -14.89 -0.10
N ASN A 226 -10.39 -15.44 0.66
CA ASN A 226 -10.50 -16.77 1.26
C ASN A 226 -11.50 -16.84 2.42
N GLN A 227 -11.89 -15.70 2.97
CA GLN A 227 -12.83 -15.57 4.08
C GLN A 227 -14.27 -15.38 3.64
N LEU A 228 -14.50 -15.20 2.33
CA LEU A 228 -15.85 -15.04 1.78
C LEU A 228 -16.66 -16.34 1.85
N PRO A 229 -17.98 -16.27 2.13
CA PRO A 229 -18.87 -17.43 2.06
C PRO A 229 -19.10 -17.86 0.61
N GLN A 230 -19.72 -19.02 0.42
CA GLN A 230 -20.08 -19.53 -0.92
C GLN A 230 -21.14 -18.69 -1.62
N SER A 231 -22.00 -17.98 -0.86
CA SER A 231 -23.02 -17.08 -1.38
C SER A 231 -23.33 -15.97 -0.38
N GLY A 232 -23.86 -14.85 -0.88
CA GLY A 232 -24.29 -13.71 -0.08
C GLY A 232 -25.07 -12.70 -0.91
N ASN A 233 -25.71 -11.75 -0.26
CA ASN A 233 -26.44 -10.69 -0.95
C ASN A 233 -25.49 -9.64 -1.53
N VAL A 234 -24.66 -9.01 -0.68
CA VAL A 234 -23.76 -7.92 -1.07
C VAL A 234 -22.31 -8.28 -0.76
N LEU A 235 -21.43 -8.09 -1.74
CA LEU A 235 -19.97 -8.07 -1.57
C LEU A 235 -19.48 -6.64 -1.59
N TYR A 236 -18.81 -6.19 -0.53
CA TYR A 236 -18.16 -4.88 -0.49
C TYR A 236 -16.71 -4.99 -0.96
N ILE A 237 -16.27 -4.08 -1.84
CA ILE A 237 -14.88 -3.88 -2.23
C ILE A 237 -14.43 -2.55 -1.65
N THR A 238 -13.44 -2.59 -0.72
CA THR A 238 -12.99 -1.43 0.05
C THR A 238 -11.56 -1.00 -0.28
N GLY A 239 -11.11 0.13 0.30
CA GLY A 239 -9.81 0.71 0.06
C GLY A 239 -8.64 0.01 0.76
N GLY A 240 -8.87 -0.73 1.86
CA GLY A 240 -7.78 -1.33 2.63
C GLY A 240 -8.16 -2.45 3.59
N GLU A 241 -7.14 -3.12 4.12
CA GLU A 241 -7.31 -4.28 5.02
C GLU A 241 -8.03 -3.93 6.33
N LYS A 242 -7.77 -2.74 6.88
CA LYS A 242 -8.46 -2.26 8.10
C LYS A 242 -9.97 -2.20 7.88
N ASP A 243 -10.38 -1.75 6.70
CA ASP A 243 -11.79 -1.61 6.33
C ASP A 243 -12.45 -2.97 6.12
N VAL A 244 -11.72 -3.92 5.52
CA VAL A 244 -12.15 -5.32 5.43
C VAL A 244 -12.38 -5.91 6.82
N LEU A 245 -11.45 -5.70 7.75
CA LEU A 245 -11.60 -6.21 9.12
C LEU A 245 -12.79 -5.57 9.83
N SER A 246 -12.97 -4.26 9.68
CA SER A 246 -14.07 -3.51 10.31
C SER A 246 -15.43 -4.01 9.78
N LEU A 247 -15.60 -4.07 8.45
CA LEU A 247 -16.82 -4.62 7.83
C LEU A 247 -17.09 -6.06 8.23
N SER A 248 -16.05 -6.92 8.21
CA SER A 248 -16.21 -8.33 8.58
C SER A 248 -16.62 -8.52 10.03
N SER A 249 -16.13 -7.68 10.96
CA SER A 249 -16.55 -7.68 12.38
C SER A 249 -18.01 -7.27 12.55
N HIS A 250 -18.53 -6.46 11.64
CA HIS A 250 -19.96 -6.06 11.62
C HIS A 250 -20.85 -6.98 10.77
N GLY A 251 -20.31 -8.14 10.30
CA GLY A 251 -21.09 -9.18 9.62
C GLY A 251 -21.20 -9.03 8.11
N PHE A 252 -20.48 -8.09 7.50
CA PHE A 252 -20.48 -7.87 6.05
C PHE A 252 -19.45 -8.72 5.31
N HIS A 253 -19.76 -9.09 4.07
CA HIS A 253 -18.84 -9.78 3.16
C HIS A 253 -18.01 -8.76 2.41
N THR A 254 -16.68 -8.88 2.48
CA THR A 254 -15.82 -7.82 2.00
C THR A 254 -14.44 -8.31 1.59
N ILE A 255 -13.88 -7.63 0.60
CA ILE A 255 -12.50 -7.77 0.14
C ILE A 255 -11.88 -6.39 -0.08
N CYS A 256 -10.55 -6.33 -0.15
CA CYS A 256 -9.86 -5.20 -0.75
C CYS A 256 -8.74 -5.66 -1.68
N LEU A 257 -8.38 -4.78 -2.61
CA LEU A 257 -7.19 -4.91 -3.44
C LEU A 257 -6.00 -4.22 -2.75
N ASN A 258 -4.83 -4.25 -3.37
CA ASN A 258 -3.64 -3.61 -2.80
C ASN A 258 -3.75 -2.07 -2.71
N SER A 259 -4.59 -1.48 -3.54
CA SER A 259 -4.94 -0.04 -3.52
C SER A 259 -6.29 0.18 -4.21
N GLU A 260 -6.91 1.33 -4.00
CA GLU A 260 -8.14 1.73 -4.70
C GLU A 260 -7.96 1.86 -6.21
N THR A 261 -6.75 2.12 -6.68
CA THR A 261 -6.41 2.19 -8.11
C THR A 261 -6.16 0.82 -8.76
N ALA A 262 -6.02 -0.25 -7.95
CA ALA A 262 -5.83 -1.59 -8.49
C ALA A 262 -7.13 -2.13 -9.11
N LYS A 263 -7.00 -2.85 -10.23
CA LYS A 263 -8.14 -3.44 -10.95
C LYS A 263 -8.58 -4.76 -10.34
N VAL A 264 -9.89 -5.01 -10.36
CA VAL A 264 -10.41 -6.34 -10.04
C VAL A 264 -10.01 -7.28 -11.20
N PRO A 265 -9.36 -8.44 -10.91
CA PRO A 265 -9.01 -9.37 -11.95
C PRO A 265 -10.25 -9.86 -12.73
N GLU A 266 -10.16 -9.79 -14.07
CA GLU A 266 -11.29 -10.14 -14.93
C GLU A 266 -11.71 -11.62 -14.78
N ASP A 267 -10.77 -12.51 -14.54
CA ASP A 267 -10.99 -13.94 -14.31
C ASP A 267 -11.68 -14.25 -12.96
N LEU A 268 -11.59 -13.35 -12.00
CA LEU A 268 -12.26 -13.50 -10.71
C LEU A 268 -13.73 -13.03 -10.75
N LEU A 269 -14.04 -12.06 -11.61
CA LEU A 269 -15.34 -11.41 -11.62
C LEU A 269 -16.54 -12.35 -11.81
N PRO A 270 -16.51 -13.35 -12.73
CA PRO A 270 -17.61 -14.32 -12.87
C PRO A 270 -17.90 -15.08 -11.57
N SER A 271 -16.85 -15.52 -10.86
CA SER A 271 -16.99 -16.23 -9.59
C SER A 271 -17.60 -15.35 -8.49
N LEU A 272 -17.26 -14.06 -8.45
CA LEU A 272 -17.87 -13.12 -7.49
C LEU A 272 -19.33 -12.86 -7.81
N GLN A 273 -19.70 -12.72 -9.10
CA GLN A 273 -21.08 -12.53 -9.54
C GLN A 273 -21.96 -13.76 -9.33
N GLU A 274 -21.40 -14.96 -9.41
CA GLU A 274 -22.13 -16.20 -9.09
C GLU A 274 -22.44 -16.31 -7.60
N ARG A 275 -21.56 -15.77 -6.75
CA ARG A 275 -21.68 -15.87 -5.30
C ARG A 275 -22.48 -14.74 -4.65
N PHE A 276 -22.51 -13.55 -5.27
CA PHE A 276 -23.12 -12.35 -4.69
C PHE A 276 -24.08 -11.69 -5.67
N GLU A 277 -25.26 -11.30 -5.16
CA GLU A 277 -26.28 -10.63 -5.97
C GLU A 277 -25.85 -9.22 -6.36
N HIS A 278 -25.09 -8.53 -5.48
CA HIS A 278 -24.63 -7.18 -5.67
C HIS A 278 -23.13 -7.04 -5.32
N ILE A 279 -22.42 -6.23 -6.10
CA ILE A 279 -21.06 -5.77 -5.77
C ILE A 279 -21.13 -4.28 -5.42
N ALA A 280 -20.76 -3.93 -4.20
CA ALA A 280 -20.76 -2.57 -3.70
C ALA A 280 -19.31 -2.05 -3.62
N ILE A 281 -19.00 -0.97 -4.33
CA ILE A 281 -17.74 -0.25 -4.16
C ILE A 281 -17.91 0.72 -3.00
N LEU A 282 -17.01 0.63 -2.02
CA LEU A 282 -17.02 1.41 -0.79
C LEU A 282 -15.59 1.88 -0.47
N TYR A 283 -15.13 2.92 -1.17
CA TYR A 283 -13.81 3.51 -1.01
C TYR A 283 -13.87 4.73 -0.08
N ASP A 284 -12.72 5.35 0.14
CA ASP A 284 -12.59 6.54 0.97
C ASP A 284 -13.48 7.70 0.46
N MET A 285 -13.98 8.53 1.36
CA MET A 285 -14.83 9.68 1.01
C MET A 285 -14.01 10.93 0.67
N ASP A 286 -12.68 10.83 0.55
CA ASP A 286 -11.85 11.90 0.01
C ASP A 286 -11.94 11.99 -1.53
N ASP A 287 -11.40 13.05 -2.13
CA ASP A 287 -11.50 13.29 -3.58
C ASP A 287 -10.95 12.14 -4.42
N THR A 288 -9.88 11.48 -3.94
CA THR A 288 -9.27 10.34 -4.63
C THR A 288 -10.18 9.12 -4.56
N GLY A 289 -10.65 8.76 -3.38
CA GLY A 289 -11.50 7.61 -3.18
C GLY A 289 -12.84 7.74 -3.93
N ARG A 290 -13.47 8.92 -3.93
CA ARG A 290 -14.69 9.18 -4.72
C ARG A 290 -14.46 9.00 -6.22
N LYS A 291 -13.35 9.52 -6.75
CA LYS A 291 -12.99 9.37 -8.15
C LYS A 291 -12.73 7.91 -8.52
N GLU A 292 -11.91 7.21 -7.73
CA GLU A 292 -11.58 5.82 -8.00
C GLU A 292 -12.77 4.88 -7.79
N SER A 293 -13.67 5.19 -6.87
CA SER A 293 -14.94 4.48 -6.71
C SER A 293 -15.80 4.55 -7.97
N ALA A 294 -15.98 5.75 -8.54
CA ALA A 294 -16.71 5.94 -9.80
C ALA A 294 -16.04 5.21 -10.97
N ASN A 295 -14.71 5.29 -11.08
CA ASN A 295 -13.94 4.58 -12.11
C ASN A 295 -14.14 3.07 -12.00
N ARG A 296 -14.11 2.51 -10.78
CA ARG A 296 -14.26 1.08 -10.52
C ARG A 296 -15.65 0.59 -10.88
N VAL A 297 -16.71 1.34 -10.54
CA VAL A 297 -18.07 1.01 -10.93
C VAL A 297 -18.20 0.92 -12.45
N ASN A 298 -17.69 1.92 -13.19
CA ASN A 298 -17.75 1.94 -14.65
C ASN A 298 -16.99 0.74 -15.25
N GLU A 299 -15.77 0.46 -14.76
CA GLU A 299 -14.96 -0.67 -15.21
C GLU A 299 -15.70 -2.01 -15.01
N LEU A 300 -16.27 -2.23 -13.83
CA LEU A 300 -17.01 -3.46 -13.56
C LEU A 300 -18.25 -3.62 -14.43
N ILE A 301 -18.95 -2.52 -14.75
CA ILE A 301 -20.07 -2.51 -15.70
C ILE A 301 -19.59 -2.86 -17.11
N GLU A 302 -18.47 -2.28 -17.55
CA GLU A 302 -17.86 -2.59 -18.86
C GLU A 302 -17.41 -4.05 -18.96
N CYS A 303 -16.95 -4.64 -17.87
CA CYS A 303 -16.64 -6.07 -17.75
C CYS A 303 -17.88 -6.97 -17.61
N GLY A 304 -19.08 -6.44 -17.77
CA GLY A 304 -20.33 -7.21 -17.77
C GLY A 304 -20.92 -7.50 -16.39
N CYS A 305 -20.47 -6.81 -15.34
CA CYS A 305 -21.08 -6.96 -14.03
C CYS A 305 -22.48 -6.32 -14.01
N SER A 306 -23.49 -7.17 -13.82
CA SER A 306 -24.90 -6.75 -13.94
C SER A 306 -25.43 -5.97 -12.74
N SER A 307 -24.79 -6.06 -11.58
CA SER A 307 -25.25 -5.40 -10.35
C SER A 307 -24.12 -4.82 -9.53
N VAL A 308 -23.61 -3.65 -9.96
CA VAL A 308 -22.60 -2.86 -9.26
C VAL A 308 -23.22 -1.57 -8.77
N ILE A 309 -22.88 -1.20 -7.54
CA ILE A 309 -23.31 0.06 -6.91
C ILE A 309 -22.12 0.79 -6.29
N ASN A 310 -22.21 2.11 -6.21
CA ASN A 310 -21.30 2.95 -5.42
C ASN A 310 -22.00 3.34 -4.12
N VAL A 311 -21.44 2.91 -2.98
CA VAL A 311 -21.95 3.30 -1.65
C VAL A 311 -21.11 4.46 -1.14
N GLU A 312 -21.76 5.56 -0.81
CA GLU A 312 -21.14 6.74 -0.23
C GLU A 312 -21.58 6.91 1.21
N LEU A 313 -20.58 7.08 2.09
CA LEU A 313 -20.81 7.31 3.52
C LEU A 313 -21.06 8.80 3.80
N PRO A 314 -21.86 9.16 4.81
CA PRO A 314 -22.09 10.55 5.22
C PRO A 314 -20.88 11.09 6.02
N LEU A 315 -19.69 11.01 5.43
CA LEU A 315 -18.42 11.45 6.01
C LEU A 315 -17.86 12.65 5.24
N CYS A 316 -17.10 13.52 5.93
CA CYS A 316 -16.58 14.74 5.34
C CYS A 316 -15.32 14.55 4.45
N GLY A 317 -14.71 13.35 4.43
CA GLY A 317 -13.52 13.04 3.64
C GLY A 317 -12.20 13.56 4.23
N SER A 318 -12.18 13.98 5.50
CA SER A 318 -10.96 14.39 6.20
C SER A 318 -10.11 13.17 6.57
N LYS A 319 -8.84 13.37 6.94
CA LYS A 319 -7.95 12.29 7.38
C LYS A 319 -8.48 11.45 8.55
N GLN A 320 -9.37 12.01 9.36
CA GLN A 320 -9.96 11.38 10.53
C GLN A 320 -11.37 10.85 10.28
N GLU A 321 -11.94 11.12 9.09
CA GLU A 321 -13.35 10.87 8.81
C GLU A 321 -13.54 10.62 7.31
N LYS A 322 -13.04 9.49 6.81
CA LYS A 322 -13.09 9.22 5.38
C LYS A 322 -13.42 7.78 4.98
N ASP A 323 -13.08 6.79 5.80
CA ASP A 323 -13.26 5.37 5.46
C ASP A 323 -14.35 4.70 6.30
N ILE A 324 -14.74 3.49 5.94
CA ILE A 324 -15.78 2.73 6.66
C ILE A 324 -15.37 2.40 8.09
N SER A 325 -14.10 2.25 8.37
CA SER A 325 -13.63 2.06 9.73
C SER A 325 -13.82 3.32 10.57
N ASP A 326 -13.61 4.51 9.99
CA ASP A 326 -13.91 5.78 10.65
C ASP A 326 -15.43 5.94 10.88
N PHE A 327 -16.28 5.50 9.94
CA PHE A 327 -17.73 5.48 10.08
C PHE A 327 -18.16 4.75 11.35
N PHE A 328 -17.69 3.53 11.57
CA PHE A 328 -17.99 2.79 12.79
C PHE A 328 -17.36 3.40 14.05
N ARG A 329 -16.12 3.93 13.94
CA ARG A 329 -15.46 4.64 15.04
C ARG A 329 -16.22 5.88 15.51
N LEU A 330 -16.92 6.56 14.59
CA LEU A 330 -17.77 7.72 14.90
C LEU A 330 -19.13 7.34 15.49
N GLY A 331 -19.42 6.05 15.65
CA GLY A 331 -20.62 5.55 16.29
C GLY A 331 -21.78 5.19 15.36
N HIS A 332 -21.55 5.25 14.05
CA HIS A 332 -22.51 4.73 13.09
C HIS A 332 -22.64 3.21 13.17
N THR A 333 -23.76 2.69 12.72
CA THR A 333 -24.15 1.29 12.93
C THR A 333 -24.13 0.47 11.63
N ALA A 334 -24.13 -0.87 11.78
CA ALA A 334 -24.31 -1.79 10.67
C ALA A 334 -25.65 -1.60 9.95
N ASP A 335 -26.72 -1.27 10.70
CA ASP A 335 -28.05 -1.02 10.14
C ASP A 335 -28.07 0.24 9.26
N GLU A 336 -27.36 1.29 9.67
CA GLU A 336 -27.21 2.50 8.84
C GLU A 336 -26.48 2.20 7.53
N LEU A 337 -25.39 1.42 7.56
CA LEU A 337 -24.70 0.99 6.33
C LEU A 337 -25.61 0.15 5.44
N SER A 338 -26.35 -0.80 6.03
CA SER A 338 -27.30 -1.62 5.29
C SER A 338 -28.36 -0.77 4.61
N TYR A 339 -28.92 0.22 5.32
CA TYR A 339 -29.91 1.15 4.77
C TYR A 339 -29.34 1.95 3.57
N LEU A 340 -28.13 2.54 3.71
CA LEU A 340 -27.46 3.26 2.63
C LEU A 340 -27.24 2.39 1.39
N THR A 341 -26.89 1.13 1.62
CA THR A 341 -26.66 0.16 0.54
C THR A 341 -27.96 -0.22 -0.17
N GLU A 342 -29.03 -0.49 0.56
CA GLU A 342 -30.36 -0.81 0.01
C GLU A 342 -30.93 0.35 -0.80
N GLU A 343 -30.77 1.60 -0.34
CA GLU A 343 -31.14 2.80 -1.08
C GLU A 343 -30.44 2.89 -2.44
N LYS A 344 -29.13 2.61 -2.47
CA LYS A 344 -28.34 2.59 -3.72
C LYS A 344 -28.77 1.44 -4.64
N ILE A 345 -29.06 0.26 -4.12
CA ILE A 345 -29.58 -0.87 -4.88
C ILE A 345 -30.93 -0.48 -5.52
N ALA A 346 -31.87 0.04 -4.74
CA ALA A 346 -33.19 0.45 -5.23
C ALA A 346 -33.08 1.54 -6.32
N SER A 347 -32.23 2.53 -6.12
CA SER A 347 -31.99 3.61 -7.09
C SER A 347 -31.40 3.09 -8.40
N SER A 348 -30.49 2.11 -8.34
CA SER A 348 -29.89 1.45 -9.51
C SER A 348 -30.95 0.71 -10.35
N TYR A 349 -31.89 0.00 -9.71
CA TYR A 349 -33.02 -0.66 -10.41
C TYR A 349 -33.91 0.33 -11.13
N HIS A 350 -34.29 1.46 -10.49
CA HIS A 350 -35.12 2.47 -11.11
C HIS A 350 -34.47 3.14 -12.34
N SER A 351 -33.17 3.32 -12.31
CA SER A 351 -32.43 3.90 -13.44
C SER A 351 -32.40 2.96 -14.65
N ARG A 352 -32.29 1.64 -14.42
CA ARG A 352 -32.28 0.63 -15.49
C ARG A 352 -33.65 0.40 -16.13
N LEU A 353 -34.74 0.59 -15.39
CA LEU A 353 -36.12 0.47 -15.94
C LEU A 353 -36.49 1.65 -16.82
N LYS A 354 -35.73 2.76 -16.76
CA LYS A 354 -35.96 3.99 -17.54
C LYS A 354 -35.08 4.12 -18.78
N ALA A 355 -34.04 3.30 -18.88
CA ALA A 355 -33.10 3.24 -20.01
C ALA A 355 -33.51 2.13 -21.00
#